data_2c37f77c9850ef17038929dc4be71891
#
_entry.id   2c37f77c9850ef17038929dc4be71891
#
_cell.length_a   1.000
_cell.length_b   1.000
_cell.length_c   1.000
_cell.angle_alpha   90.00
_cell.angle_beta   90.00
_cell.angle_gamma   90.00
#
_symmetry.space_group_name_H-M   'P 1'
#
loop_
_entity.id
_entity.type
_entity.pdbx_description
1 polymer ?
#
loop_
_entity_poly.entity_id
_entity_poly.type
_entity_poly.pdbx_seq_one_letter_code
_entity_poly.pdbx_strand_id
1 'polypeptide(L)'
;IEARTTRGVFEGLVLPRSETADPLHLVLKLTSGYNVGLRYDTIEEMSAKGYRTAHYKIPEKEFPKDPDKPKVKLFGTGGTIASRLDYRTGAVIPAFSPGELYGSVPELADICNLETEKLFGVFSENMGPEQYLILAKEIGQAIEDGYDGVVVGHGTDTMHHTSAALSFMVQDSPV
;
A
#
# COMPACT_ATOMS: atom_id res chain seq x y z
N ILE A 1 2.31 -24.26 -9.59
CA ILE A 1 1.81 -25.62 -9.47
C ILE A 1 0.70 -25.89 -10.46
N GLU A 2 0.46 -27.16 -10.73
CA GLU A 2 -0.78 -27.66 -11.32
C GLU A 2 -1.50 -28.50 -10.27
N ALA A 3 -2.79 -28.23 -10.07
CA ALA A 3 -3.66 -28.96 -9.15
C ALA A 3 -4.82 -29.58 -9.93
N ARG A 4 -4.94 -30.90 -9.87
CA ARG A 4 -6.11 -31.64 -10.39
C ARG A 4 -7.10 -31.81 -9.26
N THR A 5 -8.32 -31.40 -9.51
CA THR A 5 -9.42 -31.49 -8.54
C THR A 5 -10.60 -32.22 -9.15
N THR A 6 -11.58 -32.58 -8.35
CA THR A 6 -12.87 -33.15 -8.81
C THR A 6 -13.62 -32.23 -9.78
N ARG A 7 -13.25 -30.94 -9.89
CA ARG A 7 -13.90 -29.94 -10.74
C ARG A 7 -13.08 -29.55 -11.98
N GLY A 8 -11.84 -30.02 -12.10
CA GLY A 8 -10.96 -29.71 -13.22
C GLY A 8 -9.52 -29.49 -12.80
N VAL A 9 -8.71 -29.10 -13.77
CA VAL A 9 -7.28 -28.84 -13.59
C VAL A 9 -7.05 -27.34 -13.50
N PHE A 10 -6.34 -26.90 -12.47
CA PHE A 10 -5.98 -25.50 -12.21
C PHE A 10 -4.47 -25.33 -12.19
N GLU A 11 -3.96 -24.41 -12.98
CA GLU A 11 -2.55 -24.03 -12.96
C GLU A 11 -2.39 -22.59 -12.46
N GLY A 12 -1.44 -22.39 -11.54
CA GLY A 12 -1.22 -21.07 -10.96
C GLY A 12 -0.09 -21.02 -9.94
N LEU A 13 0.11 -19.81 -9.43
CA LEU A 13 1.04 -19.57 -8.34
C LEU A 13 0.32 -19.77 -7.00
N VAL A 14 0.93 -20.55 -6.12
CA VAL A 14 0.46 -20.66 -4.72
C VAL A 14 0.68 -19.33 -4.03
N LEU A 15 -0.39 -18.76 -3.52
CA LEU A 15 -0.29 -17.55 -2.71
C LEU A 15 -0.05 -17.94 -1.25
N PRO A 16 0.91 -17.27 -0.58
CA PRO A 16 1.10 -17.44 0.84
C PRO A 16 -0.15 -16.95 1.58
N ARG A 17 -0.42 -17.56 2.72
CA ARG A 17 -1.59 -17.27 3.55
C ARG A 17 -1.17 -16.73 4.90
N SER A 18 -1.99 -15.85 5.48
CA SER A 18 -1.84 -15.45 6.87
C SER A 18 -2.21 -16.61 7.82
N GLU A 19 -1.68 -16.59 9.02
CA GLU A 19 -1.99 -17.60 10.04
C GLU A 19 -3.49 -17.64 10.43
N THR A 20 -4.20 -16.52 10.21
CA THR A 20 -5.64 -16.37 10.47
C THR A 20 -6.52 -16.76 9.29
N ALA A 21 -5.93 -17.13 8.14
CA ALA A 21 -6.71 -17.50 6.97
C ALA A 21 -7.30 -18.91 7.13
N ASP A 22 -8.42 -19.15 6.43
CA ASP A 22 -9.09 -20.45 6.41
C ASP A 22 -8.12 -21.58 6.02
N PRO A 23 -7.86 -22.57 6.90
CA PRO A 23 -6.89 -23.63 6.67
C PRO A 23 -7.35 -24.67 5.64
N LEU A 24 -8.59 -24.63 5.21
CA LEU A 24 -9.20 -25.67 4.35
C LEU A 24 -8.98 -25.43 2.84
N HIS A 25 -8.46 -24.26 2.45
CA HIS A 25 -8.30 -23.91 1.04
C HIS A 25 -6.86 -23.59 0.69
N LEU A 26 -6.41 -24.09 -0.46
CA LEU A 26 -5.24 -23.65 -1.17
C LEU A 26 -5.63 -22.49 -2.10
N VAL A 27 -4.96 -21.35 -2.00
CA VAL A 27 -5.23 -20.23 -2.92
C VAL A 27 -4.20 -20.20 -4.04
N LEU A 28 -4.69 -20.26 -5.26
CA LEU A 28 -3.88 -20.13 -6.48
C LEU A 28 -4.21 -18.83 -7.19
N LYS A 29 -3.18 -18.11 -7.60
CA LYS A 29 -3.30 -17.03 -8.58
C LYS A 29 -3.16 -17.62 -9.98
N LEU A 30 -4.25 -17.58 -10.74
CA LEU A 30 -4.29 -18.07 -12.10
C LEU A 30 -3.58 -17.11 -13.07
N THR A 31 -3.21 -17.61 -14.24
CA THR A 31 -2.62 -16.79 -15.33
C THR A 31 -3.56 -15.69 -15.83
N SER A 32 -4.87 -15.89 -15.66
CA SER A 32 -5.90 -14.88 -15.94
C SER A 32 -5.90 -13.68 -14.95
N GLY A 33 -5.11 -13.77 -13.86
CA GLY A 33 -5.04 -12.75 -12.80
C GLY A 33 -6.01 -12.98 -11.65
N TYR A 34 -7.00 -13.87 -11.79
CA TYR A 34 -7.93 -14.21 -10.71
C TYR A 34 -7.29 -15.12 -9.67
N ASN A 35 -7.73 -14.98 -8.42
CA ASN A 35 -7.40 -15.90 -7.35
C ASN A 35 -8.53 -16.91 -7.18
N VAL A 36 -8.17 -18.19 -7.06
CA VAL A 36 -9.13 -19.28 -6.81
C VAL A 36 -8.75 -20.02 -5.54
N GLY A 37 -9.73 -20.26 -4.68
CA GLY A 37 -9.59 -21.12 -3.50
C GLY A 37 -9.96 -22.55 -3.84
N LEU A 38 -9.01 -23.47 -3.75
CA LEU A 38 -9.24 -24.91 -3.93
C LEU A 38 -9.29 -25.57 -2.56
N ARG A 39 -10.39 -26.21 -2.22
CA ARG A 39 -10.48 -26.99 -0.99
C ARG A 39 -9.53 -28.18 -1.06
N TYR A 40 -8.77 -28.41 0.00
CA TYR A 40 -7.78 -29.50 0.05
C TYR A 40 -8.41 -30.88 -0.18
N ASP A 41 -9.63 -31.10 0.34
CA ASP A 41 -10.34 -32.37 0.17
C ASP A 41 -10.84 -32.64 -1.26
N THR A 42 -10.84 -31.63 -2.14
CA THR A 42 -11.18 -31.77 -3.54
C THR A 42 -9.98 -31.97 -4.45
N ILE A 43 -8.76 -31.84 -3.90
CA ILE A 43 -7.52 -31.98 -4.67
C ILE A 43 -7.12 -33.45 -4.73
N GLU A 44 -7.12 -34.00 -5.93
CA GLU A 44 -6.74 -35.38 -6.20
C GLU A 44 -5.24 -35.54 -6.42
N GLU A 45 -4.62 -34.55 -7.05
CA GLU A 45 -3.20 -34.56 -7.38
C GLU A 45 -2.65 -33.14 -7.43
N MET A 46 -1.43 -32.95 -6.95
CA MET A 46 -0.68 -31.69 -7.07
C MET A 46 0.73 -31.96 -7.59
N SER A 47 1.15 -31.18 -8.58
CA SER A 47 2.51 -31.22 -9.11
C SER A 47 3.15 -29.84 -9.12
N ALA A 48 4.42 -29.78 -8.68
CA ALA A 48 5.21 -28.57 -8.78
C ALA A 48 5.70 -28.38 -10.21
N LYS A 49 5.35 -27.28 -10.88
CA LYS A 49 5.80 -26.94 -12.23
C LYS A 49 7.05 -26.05 -12.22
N GLY A 50 7.40 -25.48 -11.07
CA GLY A 50 8.56 -24.63 -10.92
C GLY A 50 8.42 -23.70 -9.73
N TYR A 51 9.42 -22.85 -9.55
CA TYR A 51 9.45 -21.82 -8.52
C TYR A 51 9.58 -20.45 -9.18
N ARG A 52 8.75 -19.52 -8.81
CA ARG A 52 8.81 -18.15 -9.30
C ARG A 52 9.05 -17.21 -8.13
N THR A 53 10.20 -16.56 -8.13
CA THR A 53 10.47 -15.49 -7.17
C THR A 53 9.79 -14.24 -7.67
N ALA A 54 8.86 -13.72 -6.90
CA ALA A 54 8.26 -12.42 -7.20
C ALA A 54 9.30 -11.33 -6.87
N HIS A 55 9.93 -10.77 -7.88
CA HIS A 55 10.72 -9.55 -7.79
C HIS A 55 9.93 -8.44 -8.47
N TYR A 56 8.99 -7.85 -7.75
CA TYR A 56 8.40 -6.61 -8.18
C TYR A 56 9.14 -5.48 -7.47
N LYS A 57 10.12 -4.90 -8.15
CA LYS A 57 10.64 -3.58 -7.80
C LYS A 57 10.01 -2.59 -8.76
N ILE A 58 9.24 -1.66 -8.25
CA ILE A 58 8.94 -0.44 -8.99
C ILE A 58 10.30 0.22 -9.20
N PRO A 59 10.71 0.54 -10.44
CA PRO A 59 11.94 1.27 -10.65
C PRO A 59 11.87 2.59 -9.88
N GLU A 60 12.73 2.76 -8.90
CA GLU A 60 12.88 4.05 -8.26
C GLU A 60 13.43 5.03 -9.30
N LYS A 61 12.63 6.00 -9.65
CA LYS A 61 13.08 7.12 -10.49
C LYS A 61 13.38 8.29 -9.57
N GLU A 62 14.64 8.73 -9.60
CA GLU A 62 15.00 10.00 -9.04
C GLU A 62 14.66 11.09 -10.07
N PHE A 63 13.88 12.06 -9.65
CA PHE A 63 13.61 13.26 -10.43
C PHE A 63 14.41 14.40 -9.83
N PRO A 64 15.09 15.20 -10.66
CA PRO A 64 15.77 16.39 -10.18
C PRO A 64 14.73 17.35 -9.55
N LYS A 65 15.10 17.93 -8.40
CA LYS A 65 14.27 18.97 -7.78
C LYS A 65 14.29 20.20 -8.69
N ASP A 66 13.09 20.69 -8.97
CA ASP A 66 12.88 21.90 -9.78
C ASP A 66 12.54 23.06 -8.83
N PRO A 67 13.40 24.10 -8.73
CA PRO A 67 13.18 25.19 -7.80
C PRO A 67 11.91 26.03 -8.09
N ASP A 68 11.38 25.93 -9.30
CA ASP A 68 10.18 26.66 -9.70
C ASP A 68 8.89 25.92 -9.34
N LYS A 69 8.99 24.68 -8.83
CA LYS A 69 7.81 23.87 -8.46
C LYS A 69 7.59 23.89 -6.95
N PRO A 70 6.30 23.83 -6.52
CA PRO A 70 5.97 23.78 -5.11
C PRO A 70 6.56 22.57 -4.42
N LYS A 71 6.94 22.71 -3.15
CA LYS A 71 7.36 21.65 -2.25
C LYS A 71 6.14 21.02 -1.60
N VAL A 72 5.92 19.75 -1.83
CA VAL A 72 4.80 19.02 -1.24
C VAL A 72 5.32 17.88 -0.36
N LYS A 73 4.82 17.83 0.87
CA LYS A 73 5.06 16.72 1.80
C LYS A 73 3.88 15.74 1.73
N LEU A 74 4.16 14.45 1.58
CA LEU A 74 3.15 13.41 1.63
C LEU A 74 3.42 12.49 2.81
N PHE A 75 2.48 12.47 3.76
CA PHE A 75 2.52 11.56 4.90
C PHE A 75 1.73 10.29 4.63
N GLY A 76 2.36 9.14 4.84
CA GLY A 76 1.71 7.83 4.77
C GLY A 76 1.26 7.37 6.16
N THR A 77 -0.02 7.10 6.32
CA THR A 77 -0.60 6.58 7.58
C THR A 77 -0.88 5.07 7.53
N GLY A 78 -0.81 4.48 6.36
CA GLY A 78 -1.17 3.09 6.10
C GLY A 78 -2.34 2.98 5.12
N GLY A 79 -3.09 1.89 5.23
CA GLY A 79 -4.17 1.58 4.30
C GLY A 79 -3.67 1.03 2.96
N THR A 80 -4.60 0.68 2.08
CA THR A 80 -4.31 0.01 0.80
C THR A 80 -3.46 0.87 -0.14
N ILE A 81 -3.65 2.18 -0.11
CA ILE A 81 -2.91 3.12 -0.97
C ILE A 81 -1.40 3.15 -0.65
N ALA A 82 -1.07 2.94 0.62
CA ALA A 82 0.31 2.92 1.11
C ALA A 82 0.89 1.50 1.19
N SER A 83 0.23 0.52 0.60
CA SER A 83 0.53 -0.88 0.83
C SER A 83 0.63 -1.63 -0.48
N ARG A 84 1.61 -2.51 -0.56
CA ARG A 84 1.64 -3.56 -1.58
C ARG A 84 1.75 -4.92 -0.93
N LEU A 85 1.21 -5.91 -1.61
CA LEU A 85 1.36 -7.29 -1.20
C LEU A 85 2.76 -7.77 -1.56
N ASP A 86 3.54 -8.14 -0.56
CA ASP A 86 4.69 -9.01 -0.80
C ASP A 86 4.18 -10.42 -1.08
N TYR A 87 4.18 -10.80 -2.32
CA TYR A 87 3.71 -12.12 -2.74
C TYR A 87 4.54 -13.28 -2.19
N ARG A 88 5.71 -12.99 -1.63
CA ARG A 88 6.56 -14.01 -1.00
C ARG A 88 6.14 -14.33 0.42
N THR A 89 5.74 -13.33 1.16
CA THR A 89 5.40 -13.47 2.59
C THR A 89 3.90 -13.34 2.86
N GLY A 90 3.11 -12.89 1.86
CA GLY A 90 1.71 -12.50 2.07
C GLY A 90 1.55 -11.24 2.90
N ALA A 91 2.65 -10.65 3.35
CA ALA A 91 2.63 -9.46 4.17
C ALA A 91 2.26 -8.23 3.33
N VAL A 92 1.49 -7.34 3.93
CA VAL A 92 1.26 -6.01 3.37
C VAL A 92 2.45 -5.15 3.74
N ILE A 93 3.30 -4.84 2.76
CA ILE A 93 4.48 -3.99 2.95
C ILE A 93 4.11 -2.57 2.57
N PRO A 94 4.43 -1.60 3.43
CA PRO A 94 4.31 -0.21 3.06
C PRO A 94 5.26 0.12 1.90
N ALA A 95 4.69 0.65 0.83
CA ALA A 95 5.42 1.04 -0.37
C ALA A 95 5.22 2.55 -0.57
N PHE A 96 6.06 3.34 0.09
CA PHE A 96 5.87 4.79 0.12
C PHE A 96 7.20 5.52 0.06
N SER A 97 8.01 5.23 -0.97
CA SER A 97 9.11 6.12 -1.30
C SER A 97 8.68 7.10 -2.40
N PRO A 98 9.25 8.31 -2.44
CA PRO A 98 9.01 9.26 -3.54
C PRO A 98 9.28 8.62 -4.90
N GLY A 99 10.35 7.84 -5.01
CA GLY A 99 10.73 7.14 -6.23
C GLY A 99 9.71 6.11 -6.67
N GLU A 100 9.03 5.43 -5.74
CA GLU A 100 7.97 4.48 -6.05
C GLU A 100 6.70 5.17 -6.54
N LEU A 101 6.34 6.32 -5.93
CA LEU A 101 5.21 7.13 -6.37
C LEU A 101 5.47 7.73 -7.74
N TYR A 102 6.63 8.32 -7.98
CA TYR A 102 7.03 8.81 -9.31
C TYR A 102 7.13 7.68 -10.34
N GLY A 103 7.49 6.46 -9.91
CA GLY A 103 7.49 5.29 -10.78
C GLY A 103 6.09 4.87 -11.22
N SER A 104 5.10 5.10 -10.35
CA SER A 104 3.68 4.75 -10.59
C SER A 104 2.91 5.87 -11.28
N VAL A 105 3.23 7.12 -10.95
CA VAL A 105 2.56 8.33 -11.46
C VAL A 105 3.65 9.36 -11.81
N PRO A 106 4.33 9.19 -12.94
CA PRO A 106 5.44 10.08 -13.33
C PRO A 106 5.03 11.54 -13.54
N GLU A 107 3.76 11.79 -13.80
CA GLU A 107 3.17 13.12 -13.98
C GLU A 107 3.28 13.99 -12.71
N LEU A 108 3.45 13.39 -11.53
CA LEU A 108 3.68 14.14 -10.29
C LEU A 108 4.94 15.01 -10.35
N ALA A 109 5.95 14.58 -11.10
CA ALA A 109 7.18 15.33 -11.29
C ALA A 109 6.95 16.63 -12.09
N ASP A 110 5.90 16.70 -12.89
CA ASP A 110 5.54 17.89 -13.64
C ASP A 110 4.82 18.93 -12.78
N ILE A 111 4.28 18.50 -11.62
CA ILE A 111 3.41 19.32 -10.77
C ILE A 111 4.17 19.85 -9.54
N CYS A 112 4.97 19.03 -8.88
CA CYS A 112 5.58 19.40 -7.59
C CYS A 112 6.89 18.66 -7.31
N ASN A 113 7.64 19.20 -6.35
CA ASN A 113 8.74 18.50 -5.68
C ASN A 113 8.15 17.71 -4.49
N LEU A 114 7.92 16.42 -4.69
CA LEU A 114 7.29 15.58 -3.69
C LEU A 114 8.32 14.99 -2.73
N GLU A 115 8.09 15.15 -1.44
CA GLU A 115 8.77 14.42 -0.39
C GLU A 115 7.77 13.54 0.37
N THR A 116 8.16 12.31 0.67
CA THR A 116 7.26 11.37 1.34
C THR A 116 7.85 10.90 2.66
N GLU A 117 6.97 10.71 3.63
CA GLU A 117 7.32 10.16 4.92
C GLU A 117 6.23 9.23 5.42
N LYS A 118 6.65 8.06 5.89
CA LYS A 118 5.73 7.13 6.53
C LYS A 118 5.71 7.40 8.02
N LEU A 119 4.61 7.87 8.55
CA LEU A 119 4.44 8.13 9.99
C LEU A 119 4.14 6.83 10.75
N PHE A 120 3.20 6.05 10.23
CA PHE A 120 2.83 4.76 10.79
C PHE A 120 2.19 3.88 9.71
N GLY A 121 1.81 2.66 10.05
CA GLY A 121 1.18 1.74 9.10
C GLY A 121 0.04 1.01 9.78
N VAL A 122 -1.10 1.69 9.95
CA VAL A 122 -2.30 1.11 10.55
C VAL A 122 -3.43 1.02 9.53
N PHE A 123 -4.31 0.06 9.72
CA PHE A 123 -5.58 0.08 9.01
C PHE A 123 -6.44 1.22 9.55
N SER A 124 -7.23 1.85 8.69
CA SER A 124 -7.96 3.06 9.06
C SER A 124 -8.95 2.85 10.22
N GLU A 125 -9.54 1.66 10.34
CA GLU A 125 -10.39 1.29 11.46
C GLU A 125 -9.67 1.27 12.82
N ASN A 126 -8.35 1.25 12.83
CA ASN A 126 -7.50 1.30 14.02
C ASN A 126 -6.92 2.70 14.29
N MET A 127 -7.33 3.71 13.54
CA MET A 127 -6.97 5.10 13.79
C MET A 127 -7.68 5.62 15.05
N GLY A 128 -6.94 6.28 15.91
CA GLY A 128 -7.45 6.84 17.16
C GLY A 128 -6.84 8.21 17.49
N PRO A 129 -7.17 8.76 18.66
CA PRO A 129 -6.71 10.09 19.07
C PRO A 129 -5.19 10.26 19.05
N GLU A 130 -4.45 9.23 19.40
CA GLU A 130 -2.98 9.25 19.41
C GLU A 130 -2.44 9.47 17.98
N GLN A 131 -2.96 8.74 16.99
CA GLN A 131 -2.59 8.88 15.59
C GLN A 131 -2.97 10.27 15.04
N TYR A 132 -4.11 10.81 15.45
CA TYR A 132 -4.51 12.18 15.07
C TYR A 132 -3.55 13.22 15.60
N LEU A 133 -3.11 13.09 16.88
CA LEU A 133 -2.13 13.99 17.49
C LEU A 133 -0.78 13.96 16.79
N ILE A 134 -0.27 12.76 16.47
CA ILE A 134 0.97 12.59 15.73
C ILE A 134 0.84 13.28 14.37
N LEU A 135 -0.22 12.97 13.64
CA LEU A 135 -0.45 13.49 12.31
C LEU A 135 -0.57 15.02 12.29
N ALA A 136 -1.33 15.59 13.23
CA ALA A 136 -1.48 17.04 13.35
C ALA A 136 -0.14 17.72 13.65
N LYS A 137 0.68 17.14 14.52
CA LYS A 137 2.02 17.66 14.85
C LYS A 137 2.95 17.65 13.63
N GLU A 138 3.00 16.55 12.89
CA GLU A 138 3.86 16.43 11.72
C GLU A 138 3.40 17.33 10.56
N ILE A 139 2.09 17.52 10.41
CA ILE A 139 1.54 18.52 9.46
C ILE A 139 1.97 19.93 9.86
N GLY A 140 1.82 20.29 11.15
CA GLY A 140 2.25 21.60 11.66
C GLY A 140 3.74 21.82 11.42
N GLN A 141 4.58 20.82 11.69
CA GLN A 141 6.02 20.91 11.44
C GLN A 141 6.33 21.08 9.95
N ALA A 142 5.64 20.37 9.06
CA ALA A 142 5.85 20.52 7.62
C ALA A 142 5.50 21.94 7.13
N ILE A 143 4.47 22.55 7.70
CA ILE A 143 4.10 23.93 7.40
C ILE A 143 5.21 24.90 7.88
N GLU A 144 5.72 24.71 9.09
CA GLU A 144 6.84 25.51 9.63
C GLU A 144 8.12 25.34 8.82
N ASP A 145 8.38 24.15 8.29
CA ASP A 145 9.52 23.83 7.41
C ASP A 145 9.37 24.42 6.00
N GLY A 146 8.27 25.10 5.71
CA GLY A 146 8.04 25.83 4.46
C GLY A 146 7.64 24.92 3.29
N TYR A 147 6.89 23.87 3.55
CA TYR A 147 6.21 23.14 2.48
C TYR A 147 5.00 23.94 1.99
N ASP A 148 4.82 23.99 0.68
CA ASP A 148 3.71 24.70 0.03
C ASP A 148 2.39 23.90 0.10
N GLY A 149 2.48 22.60 0.37
CA GLY A 149 1.32 21.73 0.52
C GLY A 149 1.67 20.45 1.29
N VAL A 150 0.66 19.93 1.97
CA VAL A 150 0.73 18.65 2.69
C VAL A 150 -0.40 17.73 2.22
N VAL A 151 -0.04 16.51 1.88
CA VAL A 151 -0.99 15.45 1.47
C VAL A 151 -0.89 14.31 2.46
N VAL A 152 -2.02 13.74 2.84
CA VAL A 152 -2.08 12.58 3.75
C VAL A 152 -2.66 11.37 3.00
N GLY A 153 -1.83 10.34 2.84
CA GLY A 153 -2.27 9.04 2.34
C GLY A 153 -2.92 8.23 3.47
N HIS A 154 -4.21 7.90 3.33
CA HIS A 154 -5.02 7.32 4.39
C HIS A 154 -5.90 6.19 3.88
N GLY A 155 -6.22 5.24 4.74
CA GLY A 155 -7.24 4.22 4.45
C GLY A 155 -8.65 4.83 4.38
N THR A 156 -9.48 4.30 3.49
CA THR A 156 -10.76 4.95 3.11
C THR A 156 -11.86 4.86 4.14
N ASP A 157 -11.84 3.86 5.05
CA ASP A 157 -12.98 3.57 5.93
C ASP A 157 -13.25 4.67 6.96
N THR A 158 -12.18 5.29 7.49
CA THR A 158 -12.29 6.35 8.51
C THR A 158 -11.60 7.66 8.10
N MET A 159 -11.27 7.84 6.84
CA MET A 159 -10.61 9.05 6.33
C MET A 159 -11.39 10.32 6.70
N HIS A 160 -12.71 10.27 6.65
CA HIS A 160 -13.58 11.38 7.00
C HIS A 160 -13.48 11.79 8.48
N HIS A 161 -13.29 10.84 9.40
CA HIS A 161 -13.06 11.13 10.82
C HIS A 161 -11.72 11.81 11.03
N THR A 162 -10.66 11.29 10.41
CA THR A 162 -9.32 11.89 10.49
C THR A 162 -9.31 13.30 9.89
N SER A 163 -9.92 13.48 8.73
CA SER A 163 -10.04 14.79 8.08
C SER A 163 -10.77 15.79 8.96
N ALA A 164 -11.90 15.39 9.56
CA ALA A 164 -12.65 16.24 10.48
C ALA A 164 -11.82 16.59 11.72
N ALA A 165 -11.11 15.63 12.33
CA ALA A 165 -10.26 15.89 13.48
C ALA A 165 -9.14 16.90 13.14
N LEU A 166 -8.45 16.70 12.04
CA LEU A 166 -7.37 17.58 11.59
C LEU A 166 -7.85 19.00 11.29
N SER A 167 -9.05 19.18 10.76
CA SER A 167 -9.62 20.49 10.48
C SER A 167 -9.82 21.36 11.74
N PHE A 168 -9.93 20.74 12.92
CA PHE A 168 -9.97 21.45 14.20
C PHE A 168 -8.60 21.62 14.84
N MET A 169 -7.66 20.72 14.54
CA MET A 169 -6.34 20.69 15.18
C MET A 169 -5.30 21.54 14.45
N VAL A 170 -5.41 21.63 13.13
CA VAL A 170 -4.52 22.41 12.26
C VAL A 170 -5.33 23.57 11.69
N GLN A 171 -5.26 24.72 12.37
CA GLN A 171 -5.97 25.93 11.98
C GLN A 171 -5.04 26.89 11.24
N ASP A 172 -5.64 27.79 10.48
CA ASP A 172 -4.93 28.83 9.71
C ASP A 172 -3.84 28.29 8.77
N SER A 173 -4.05 27.06 8.29
CA SER A 173 -3.15 26.43 7.36
C SER A 173 -3.53 26.76 5.92
N PRO A 174 -2.56 27.03 5.03
CA PRO A 174 -2.81 27.22 3.60
C PRO A 174 -3.14 25.91 2.85
N VAL A 175 -3.39 24.82 3.58
CA VAL A 175 -3.60 23.47 3.03
C VAL A 175 -5.07 23.12 3.04
#